data_70b7ceb0525d5ad89af16a9c0b4b943a
#
_entry.id   70b7ceb0525d5ad89af16a9c0b4b943a
#
_cell.length_a   1.000
_cell.length_b   1.000
_cell.length_c   1.000
_cell.angle_alpha   90.00
_cell.angle_beta   90.00
_cell.angle_gamma   90.00
#
_symmetry.space_group_name_H-M   'P 1'
#
loop_
_entity.id
_entity.type
_entity.pdbx_description
1 polymer ?
#
loop_
_entity_poly.entity_id
_entity_poly.type
_entity_poly.pdbx_seq_one_letter_code
_entity_poly.pdbx_strand_id
1 'polypeptide(L)'
;AATLLNFSKHITVYFLGVLILAVGYFSHVSTLNLWGGFASHTIHFLTMAVWTGILLHVSWFAESKTEWRSFLSWFTPFAIACVAVLFASGVAIMLFFVEPSQYARSWVLPYGQLLLLKHLSIVPLLAAAAINGFLNKRKYYERAWLRAESGLLLLVFLFTAFMSKQAPPHN
;
A
#
# COMPACT_ATOMS: atom_id res chain seq x y z
N ALA A 1 -32.11 -6.91 14.14
CA ALA A 1 -30.76 -6.37 14.35
C ALA A 1 -29.74 -7.01 13.39
N ALA A 2 -29.64 -8.35 13.26
CA ALA A 2 -28.66 -9.03 12.40
C ALA A 2 -28.80 -8.67 10.89
N THR A 3 -30.02 -8.52 10.39
CA THR A 3 -30.30 -8.14 8.98
C THR A 3 -29.83 -6.71 8.67
N LEU A 4 -30.02 -5.77 9.59
CA LEU A 4 -29.55 -4.38 9.42
C LEU A 4 -28.02 -4.27 9.46
N LEU A 5 -27.36 -5.06 10.32
CA LEU A 5 -25.91 -5.14 10.39
C LEU A 5 -25.30 -5.73 9.11
N ASN A 6 -25.94 -6.76 8.53
CA ASN A 6 -25.48 -7.32 7.26
C ASN A 6 -25.71 -6.35 6.10
N PHE A 7 -26.83 -5.66 6.05
CA PHE A 7 -27.11 -4.64 5.04
C PHE A 7 -26.06 -3.50 5.10
N SER A 8 -25.74 -3.03 6.29
CA SER A 8 -24.70 -2.02 6.51
C SER A 8 -23.32 -2.47 5.98
N LYS A 9 -22.93 -3.73 6.21
CA LYS A 9 -21.65 -4.28 5.71
C LYS A 9 -21.60 -4.29 4.18
N HIS A 10 -22.66 -4.72 3.51
CA HIS A 10 -22.71 -4.75 2.05
C HIS A 10 -22.63 -3.35 1.44
N ILE A 11 -23.34 -2.37 2.02
CA ILE A 11 -23.24 -0.97 1.58
C ILE A 11 -21.83 -0.44 1.76
N THR A 12 -21.18 -0.72 2.88
CA THR A 12 -19.81 -0.27 3.15
C THR A 12 -18.82 -0.85 2.13
N VAL A 13 -18.91 -2.15 1.84
CA VAL A 13 -18.06 -2.80 0.85
C VAL A 13 -18.30 -2.23 -0.55
N TYR A 14 -19.57 -2.02 -0.93
CA TYR A 14 -19.90 -1.41 -2.22
C TYR A 14 -19.35 0.01 -2.33
N PHE A 15 -19.53 0.83 -1.28
CA PHE A 15 -19.02 2.20 -1.27
C PHE A 15 -17.49 2.28 -1.35
N LEU A 16 -16.80 1.41 -0.62
CA LEU A 16 -15.33 1.28 -0.71
C LEU A 16 -14.88 0.84 -2.11
N GLY A 17 -15.59 -0.10 -2.72
CA GLY A 17 -15.30 -0.54 -4.09
C GLY A 17 -15.43 0.61 -5.09
N VAL A 18 -16.54 1.36 -5.03
CA VAL A 18 -16.78 2.54 -5.88
C VAL A 18 -15.70 3.61 -5.64
N LEU A 19 -15.34 3.87 -4.38
CA LEU A 19 -14.29 4.84 -4.03
C LEU A 19 -12.93 4.45 -4.62
N ILE A 20 -12.56 3.17 -4.52
CA ILE A 20 -11.29 2.65 -5.06
C ILE A 20 -11.27 2.80 -6.59
N LEU A 21 -12.36 2.44 -7.27
CA LEU A 21 -12.47 2.60 -8.72
C LEU A 21 -12.45 4.07 -9.13
N ALA A 22 -13.10 4.96 -8.38
CA ALA A 22 -13.06 6.39 -8.63
C ALA A 22 -11.65 6.95 -8.48
N VAL A 23 -10.92 6.59 -7.40
CA VAL A 23 -9.53 7.00 -7.20
C VAL A 23 -8.64 6.52 -8.35
N GLY A 24 -8.84 5.29 -8.82
CA GLY A 24 -8.12 4.76 -9.98
C GLY A 24 -8.42 5.56 -11.25
N TYR A 25 -9.69 5.84 -11.52
CA TYR A 25 -10.13 6.54 -12.73
C TYR A 25 -9.66 8.00 -12.78
N PHE A 26 -9.73 8.72 -11.67
CA PHE A 26 -9.29 10.12 -11.58
C PHE A 26 -7.78 10.28 -11.31
N SER A 27 -7.02 9.19 -11.38
CA SER A 27 -5.56 9.28 -11.22
C SER A 27 -4.88 9.90 -12.44
N HIS A 28 -3.78 10.63 -12.23
CA HIS A 28 -2.98 11.16 -13.34
C HIS A 28 -2.45 10.07 -14.29
N VAL A 29 -2.26 8.85 -13.80
CA VAL A 29 -1.80 7.72 -14.62
C VAL A 29 -2.87 7.30 -15.63
N SER A 30 -4.14 7.36 -15.26
CA SER A 30 -5.25 7.03 -16.17
C SER A 30 -5.43 8.06 -17.29
N THR A 31 -4.99 9.31 -17.07
CA THR A 31 -4.99 10.33 -18.15
C THR A 31 -3.93 10.07 -19.21
N LEU A 32 -2.81 9.45 -18.85
CA LEU A 32 -1.73 9.11 -19.78
C LEU A 32 -2.01 7.81 -20.54
N ASN A 33 -2.60 6.82 -19.85
CA ASN A 33 -3.04 5.55 -20.44
C ASN A 33 -4.31 5.09 -19.75
N LEU A 34 -5.45 5.26 -20.40
CA LEU A 34 -6.77 5.05 -19.78
C LEU A 34 -6.90 3.64 -19.18
N TRP A 35 -6.55 2.60 -19.90
CA TRP A 35 -6.76 1.22 -19.43
C TRP A 35 -5.60 0.70 -18.61
N GLY A 36 -4.36 0.82 -19.11
CA GLY A 36 -3.17 0.34 -18.41
C GLY A 36 -2.88 1.13 -17.15
N GLY A 37 -3.00 2.46 -17.21
CA GLY A 37 -2.83 3.35 -16.09
C GLY A 37 -3.90 3.14 -15.03
N PHE A 38 -5.18 3.09 -15.42
CA PHE A 38 -6.29 2.80 -14.52
C PHE A 38 -6.13 1.45 -13.80
N ALA A 39 -5.85 0.38 -14.55
CA ALA A 39 -5.70 -0.94 -13.98
C ALA A 39 -4.52 -1.01 -13.00
N SER A 40 -3.33 -0.53 -13.41
CA SER A 40 -2.12 -0.56 -12.59
C SER A 40 -2.29 0.27 -11.31
N HIS A 41 -2.88 1.46 -11.41
CA HIS A 41 -3.10 2.33 -10.26
C HIS A 41 -4.14 1.76 -9.31
N THR A 42 -5.25 1.22 -9.85
CA THR A 42 -6.32 0.61 -9.03
C THR A 42 -5.80 -0.62 -8.28
N ILE A 43 -5.06 -1.50 -8.94
CA ILE A 43 -4.46 -2.69 -8.32
C ILE A 43 -3.45 -2.26 -7.24
N HIS A 44 -2.59 -1.29 -7.54
CA HIS A 44 -1.60 -0.77 -6.59
C HIS A 44 -2.27 -0.21 -5.34
N PHE A 45 -3.26 0.68 -5.52
CA PHE A 45 -3.98 1.32 -4.42
C PHE A 45 -4.77 0.31 -3.58
N LEU A 46 -5.51 -0.59 -4.24
CA LEU A 46 -6.27 -1.64 -3.56
C LEU A 46 -5.36 -2.54 -2.71
N THR A 47 -4.25 -3.00 -3.28
CA THR A 47 -3.30 -3.86 -2.58
C THR A 47 -2.71 -3.16 -1.35
N MET A 48 -2.31 -1.89 -1.49
CA MET A 48 -1.84 -1.07 -0.38
C MET A 48 -2.92 -0.89 0.69
N ALA A 49 -4.15 -0.57 0.31
CA ALA A 49 -5.25 -0.34 1.24
C ALA A 49 -5.59 -1.60 2.04
N VAL A 50 -5.66 -2.76 1.37
CA VAL A 50 -5.94 -4.04 2.03
C VAL A 50 -4.80 -4.44 2.97
N TRP A 51 -3.55 -4.40 2.51
CA TRP A 51 -2.40 -4.74 3.35
C TRP A 51 -2.31 -3.84 4.58
N THR A 52 -2.38 -2.52 4.39
CA THR A 52 -2.32 -1.55 5.49
C THR A 52 -3.49 -1.69 6.45
N GLY A 53 -4.71 -1.85 5.92
CA GLY A 53 -5.92 -1.99 6.74
C GLY A 53 -5.86 -3.21 7.66
N ILE A 54 -5.44 -4.36 7.12
CA ILE A 54 -5.27 -5.58 7.90
C ILE A 54 -4.18 -5.40 8.97
N LEU A 55 -3.02 -4.85 8.59
CA LEU A 55 -1.90 -4.67 9.49
C LEU A 55 -2.23 -3.67 10.62
N LEU A 56 -2.88 -2.55 10.30
CA LEU A 56 -3.37 -1.59 11.30
C LEU A 56 -4.35 -2.24 12.26
N HIS A 57 -5.34 -2.97 11.73
CA HIS A 57 -6.32 -3.64 12.57
C HIS A 57 -5.66 -4.56 13.60
N VAL A 58 -4.75 -5.42 13.15
CA VAL A 58 -4.10 -6.38 14.04
C VAL A 58 -3.11 -5.72 14.98
N SER A 59 -2.31 -4.75 14.51
CA SER A 59 -1.29 -4.13 15.36
C SER A 59 -1.86 -3.23 16.46
N TRP A 60 -3.04 -2.65 16.25
CA TRP A 60 -3.62 -1.67 17.17
C TRP A 60 -4.87 -2.16 17.90
N PHE A 61 -5.70 -3.01 17.30
CA PHE A 61 -7.01 -3.39 17.81
C PHE A 61 -7.14 -4.85 18.24
N ALA A 62 -6.26 -5.76 17.80
CA ALA A 62 -6.32 -7.15 18.25
C ALA A 62 -5.92 -7.27 19.74
N GLU A 63 -6.75 -7.94 20.53
CA GLU A 63 -6.60 -8.00 21.99
C GLU A 63 -5.84 -9.23 22.46
N SER A 64 -6.01 -10.39 21.80
CA SER A 64 -5.47 -11.67 22.28
C SER A 64 -4.20 -12.12 21.55
N LYS A 65 -3.27 -12.75 22.31
CA LYS A 65 -2.05 -13.36 21.72
C LYS A 65 -2.37 -14.55 20.81
N THR A 66 -3.50 -15.22 21.02
CA THR A 66 -3.91 -16.39 20.23
C THR A 66 -4.37 -15.96 18.83
N GLU A 67 -5.13 -14.86 18.76
CA GLU A 67 -5.54 -14.27 17.47
C GLU A 67 -4.34 -13.85 16.63
N TRP A 68 -3.29 -13.33 17.26
CA TRP A 68 -2.07 -12.92 16.58
C TRP A 68 -1.31 -14.09 15.94
N ARG A 69 -1.24 -15.24 16.63
CA ARG A 69 -0.55 -16.42 16.10
C ARG A 69 -1.26 -16.98 14.88
N SER A 70 -2.58 -17.07 14.95
CA SER A 70 -3.40 -17.48 13.82
C SER A 70 -3.23 -16.50 12.65
N PHE A 71 -3.31 -15.20 12.91
CA PHE A 71 -3.12 -14.16 11.93
C PHE A 71 -1.76 -14.24 11.23
N LEU A 72 -0.67 -14.25 11.97
CA LEU A 72 0.68 -14.21 11.40
C LEU A 72 1.01 -15.43 10.55
N SER A 73 0.37 -16.57 10.77
CA SER A 73 0.61 -17.78 9.99
C SER A 73 0.23 -17.61 8.51
N TRP A 74 -0.87 -16.94 8.22
CA TRP A 74 -1.34 -16.69 6.86
C TRP A 74 -0.93 -15.29 6.33
N PHE A 75 -0.72 -14.32 7.24
CA PHE A 75 -0.41 -12.96 6.86
C PHE A 75 0.97 -12.82 6.21
N THR A 76 1.97 -13.56 6.66
CA THR A 76 3.30 -13.50 6.05
C THR A 76 3.30 -13.87 4.56
N PRO A 77 2.74 -15.00 4.10
CA PRO A 77 2.66 -15.29 2.67
C PRO A 77 1.76 -14.29 1.92
N PHE A 78 0.69 -13.81 2.54
CA PHE A 78 -0.15 -12.76 1.98
C PHE A 78 0.63 -11.45 1.79
N ALA A 79 1.41 -11.00 2.78
CA ALA A 79 2.23 -9.79 2.68
C ALA A 79 3.29 -9.91 1.57
N ILE A 80 3.91 -11.08 1.39
CA ILE A 80 4.85 -11.34 0.29
C ILE A 80 4.15 -11.18 -1.06
N ALA A 81 2.94 -11.74 -1.21
CA ALA A 81 2.15 -11.57 -2.43
C ALA A 81 1.79 -10.09 -2.67
N CYS A 82 1.39 -9.36 -1.63
CA CYS A 82 1.14 -7.92 -1.72
C CYS A 82 2.38 -7.14 -2.18
N VAL A 83 3.56 -7.43 -1.64
CA VAL A 83 4.83 -6.80 -2.05
C VAL A 83 5.11 -7.06 -3.53
N ALA A 84 4.93 -8.29 -4.01
CA ALA A 84 5.14 -8.63 -5.42
C ALA A 84 4.17 -7.86 -6.34
N VAL A 85 2.89 -7.79 -5.99
CA VAL A 85 1.88 -7.04 -6.74
C VAL A 85 2.18 -5.53 -6.72
N LEU A 86 2.55 -4.99 -5.55
CA LEU A 86 2.90 -3.57 -5.39
C LEU A 86 4.15 -3.22 -6.20
N PHE A 87 5.15 -4.08 -6.22
CA PHE A 87 6.34 -3.87 -7.03
C PHE A 87 6.00 -3.86 -8.52
N ALA A 88 5.30 -4.88 -9.02
CA ALA A 88 4.93 -4.98 -10.43
C ALA A 88 4.05 -3.81 -10.88
N SER A 89 3.00 -3.48 -10.11
CA SER A 89 2.12 -2.35 -10.42
C SER A 89 2.82 -1.00 -10.28
N GLY A 90 3.71 -0.84 -9.31
CA GLY A 90 4.51 0.37 -9.12
C GLY A 90 5.47 0.62 -10.28
N VAL A 91 6.15 -0.42 -10.78
CA VAL A 91 6.99 -0.33 -11.99
C VAL A 91 6.15 0.03 -13.20
N ALA A 92 4.98 -0.59 -13.38
CA ALA A 92 4.08 -0.26 -14.49
C ALA A 92 3.64 1.21 -14.44
N ILE A 93 3.23 1.71 -13.28
CA ILE A 93 2.88 3.12 -13.08
C ILE A 93 4.06 4.04 -13.43
N MET A 94 5.25 3.70 -12.96
CA MET A 94 6.46 4.49 -13.22
C MET A 94 6.77 4.60 -14.72
N LEU A 95 6.62 3.51 -15.47
CA LEU A 95 6.84 3.49 -16.92
C LEU A 95 5.85 4.36 -17.70
N PHE A 96 4.65 4.62 -17.15
CA PHE A 96 3.70 5.57 -17.75
C PHE A 96 4.05 7.03 -17.46
N PHE A 97 4.76 7.32 -16.36
CA PHE A 97 5.05 8.69 -15.94
C PHE A 97 6.37 9.23 -16.44
N VAL A 98 7.40 8.41 -16.52
CA VAL A 98 8.78 8.87 -16.77
C VAL A 98 9.47 7.92 -17.72
N GLU A 99 10.08 8.47 -18.76
CA GLU A 99 11.00 7.70 -19.58
C GLU A 99 12.16 7.15 -18.74
N PRO A 100 12.53 5.88 -18.88
CA PRO A 100 13.60 5.28 -18.07
C PRO A 100 14.94 6.04 -18.14
N SER A 101 15.23 6.66 -19.28
CA SER A 101 16.42 7.49 -19.50
C SER A 101 16.44 8.79 -18.68
N GLN A 102 15.26 9.29 -18.27
CA GLN A 102 15.11 10.55 -17.55
C GLN A 102 14.82 10.35 -16.06
N TYR A 103 14.69 9.11 -15.62
CA TYR A 103 14.27 8.80 -14.24
C TYR A 103 15.16 9.46 -13.18
N ALA A 104 16.49 9.39 -13.35
CA ALA A 104 17.44 10.00 -12.40
C ALA A 104 17.33 11.53 -12.38
N ARG A 105 17.04 12.17 -13.53
CA ARG A 105 16.85 13.62 -13.61
C ARG A 105 15.56 14.08 -12.94
N SER A 106 14.52 13.24 -12.92
CA SER A 106 13.25 13.59 -12.27
C SER A 106 13.40 13.80 -10.76
N TRP A 107 14.46 13.22 -10.11
CA TRP A 107 14.69 13.35 -8.67
C TRP A 107 15.07 14.75 -8.19
N VAL A 108 15.50 15.65 -9.07
CA VAL A 108 15.72 17.07 -8.75
C VAL A 108 14.43 17.88 -8.67
N LEU A 109 13.34 17.37 -9.22
CA LEU A 109 12.03 18.03 -9.17
C LEU A 109 11.31 17.72 -7.85
N PRO A 110 10.43 18.62 -7.35
CA PRO A 110 9.68 18.38 -6.10
C PRO A 110 8.93 17.03 -6.07
N TYR A 111 8.29 16.69 -7.19
CA TYR A 111 7.63 15.38 -7.35
C TYR A 111 8.62 14.22 -7.21
N GLY A 112 9.75 14.29 -7.89
CA GLY A 112 10.77 13.24 -7.88
C GLY A 112 11.47 13.12 -6.53
N GLN A 113 11.63 14.20 -5.76
CA GLN A 113 12.13 14.16 -4.39
C GLN A 113 11.20 13.39 -3.46
N LEU A 114 9.88 13.65 -3.56
CA LEU A 114 8.88 12.88 -2.80
C LEU A 114 8.84 11.41 -3.23
N LEU A 115 8.97 11.15 -4.54
CA LEU A 115 9.07 9.80 -5.08
C LEU A 115 10.31 9.06 -4.52
N LEU A 116 11.47 9.73 -4.47
CA LEU A 116 12.68 9.20 -3.87
C LEU A 116 12.48 8.90 -2.37
N LEU A 117 11.92 9.84 -1.60
CA LEU A 117 11.61 9.65 -0.17
C LEU A 117 10.66 8.46 0.03
N LYS A 118 9.65 8.31 -0.83
CA LYS A 118 8.76 7.15 -0.82
C LYS A 118 9.54 5.86 -1.04
N HIS A 119 10.43 5.78 -2.03
CA HIS A 119 11.24 4.59 -2.28
C HIS A 119 12.21 4.29 -1.14
N LEU A 120 12.85 5.31 -0.56
CA LEU A 120 13.72 5.15 0.60
C LEU A 120 12.95 4.65 1.83
N SER A 121 11.69 5.04 2.01
CA SER A 121 10.85 4.55 3.12
C SER A 121 10.39 3.10 2.94
N ILE A 122 10.41 2.56 1.72
CA ILE A 122 10.09 1.15 1.45
C ILE A 122 11.19 0.23 2.02
N VAL A 123 12.45 0.65 2.03
CA VAL A 123 13.56 -0.18 2.54
C VAL A 123 13.36 -0.55 4.02
N PRO A 124 13.18 0.41 4.96
CA PRO A 124 12.90 0.06 6.36
C PRO A 124 11.56 -0.66 6.55
N LEU A 125 10.56 -0.40 5.69
CA LEU A 125 9.30 -1.13 5.70
C LEU A 125 9.50 -2.62 5.40
N LEU A 126 10.23 -2.94 4.33
CA LEU A 126 10.55 -4.33 3.97
C LEU A 126 11.43 -5.00 5.04
N ALA A 127 12.37 -4.25 5.65
CA ALA A 127 13.16 -4.75 6.76
C ALA A 127 12.28 -5.10 7.97
N ALA A 128 11.34 -4.24 8.35
CA ALA A 128 10.39 -4.49 9.43
C ALA A 128 9.49 -5.71 9.13
N ALA A 129 8.97 -5.83 7.90
CA ALA A 129 8.19 -6.98 7.46
C ALA A 129 9.00 -8.29 7.49
N ALA A 130 10.28 -8.25 7.07
CA ALA A 130 11.17 -9.41 7.13
C ALA A 130 11.48 -9.81 8.58
N ILE A 131 11.72 -8.86 9.47
CA ILE A 131 11.91 -9.11 10.91
C ILE A 131 10.66 -9.76 11.49
N ASN A 132 9.47 -9.21 11.21
CA ASN A 132 8.20 -9.79 11.65
C ASN A 132 8.02 -11.22 11.13
N GLY A 133 8.32 -11.48 9.87
CA GLY A 133 8.28 -12.82 9.29
C GLY A 133 9.26 -13.80 9.95
N PHE A 134 10.48 -13.34 10.26
CA PHE A 134 11.50 -14.15 10.96
C PHE A 134 11.10 -14.44 12.40
N LEU A 135 10.66 -13.43 13.16
CA LEU A 135 10.18 -13.57 14.54
C LEU A 135 8.98 -14.51 14.60
N ASN A 136 8.08 -14.42 13.63
CA ASN A 136 6.94 -15.33 13.51
C ASN A 136 7.39 -16.80 13.38
N LYS A 137 8.38 -17.09 12.53
CA LYS A 137 8.94 -18.45 12.38
C LYS A 137 9.51 -18.98 13.69
N ARG A 138 10.09 -18.09 14.52
CA ARG A 138 10.60 -18.44 15.85
C ARG A 138 9.55 -18.44 16.95
N LYS A 139 8.27 -18.23 16.62
CA LYS A 139 7.15 -18.12 17.57
C LYS A 139 7.34 -16.99 18.60
N TYR A 140 8.13 -16.00 18.25
CA TYR A 140 8.37 -14.81 19.06
C TYR A 140 7.56 -13.64 18.49
N TYR A 141 6.61 -13.13 19.26
CA TYR A 141 5.64 -12.15 18.79
C TYR A 141 5.77 -10.87 19.60
N GLU A 142 6.22 -9.81 18.96
CA GLU A 142 6.28 -8.48 19.55
C GLU A 142 5.39 -7.50 18.79
N ARG A 143 4.42 -6.94 19.51
CA ARG A 143 3.49 -5.93 18.98
C ARG A 143 4.23 -4.67 18.49
N ALA A 144 5.38 -4.36 19.09
CA ALA A 144 6.19 -3.21 18.72
C ALA A 144 6.63 -3.25 17.24
N TRP A 145 7.03 -4.42 16.74
CA TRP A 145 7.44 -4.59 15.34
C TRP A 145 6.27 -4.45 14.35
N LEU A 146 5.09 -4.97 14.71
CA LEU A 146 3.89 -4.80 13.88
C LEU A 146 3.44 -3.33 13.84
N ARG A 147 3.56 -2.62 14.96
CA ARG A 147 3.27 -1.18 15.03
C ARG A 147 4.30 -0.37 14.25
N ALA A 148 5.57 -0.74 14.29
CA ALA A 148 6.61 -0.10 13.48
C ALA A 148 6.33 -0.28 11.98
N GLU A 149 6.00 -1.49 11.54
CA GLU A 149 5.63 -1.77 10.15
C GLU A 149 4.41 -0.98 9.72
N SER A 150 3.33 -0.94 10.54
CA SER A 150 2.13 -0.16 10.25
C SER A 150 2.40 1.35 10.21
N GLY A 151 3.28 1.86 11.08
CA GLY A 151 3.70 3.27 11.06
C GLY A 151 4.48 3.64 9.80
N LEU A 152 5.38 2.77 9.34
CA LEU A 152 6.11 2.95 8.09
C LEU A 152 5.18 2.92 6.87
N LEU A 153 4.18 2.04 6.86
CA LEU A 153 3.15 2.03 5.81
C LEU A 153 2.36 3.35 5.77
N LEU A 154 1.95 3.88 6.93
CA LEU A 154 1.28 5.17 7.00
C LEU A 154 2.17 6.31 6.49
N LEU A 155 3.48 6.26 6.74
CA LEU A 155 4.45 7.23 6.21
C LEU A 155 4.51 7.16 4.67
N VAL A 156 4.51 5.96 4.08
CA VAL A 156 4.45 5.77 2.62
C VAL A 156 3.15 6.37 2.04
N PHE A 157 2.01 6.18 2.73
CA PHE A 157 0.75 6.81 2.32
C PHE A 157 0.82 8.34 2.39
N LEU A 158 1.43 8.88 3.42
CA LEU A 158 1.60 10.33 3.59
C LEU A 158 2.41 10.91 2.43
N PHE A 159 3.54 10.32 2.08
CA PHE A 159 4.33 10.74 0.92
C PHE A 159 3.53 10.65 -0.38
N THR A 160 2.76 9.59 -0.57
CA THR A 160 1.89 9.43 -1.74
C THR A 160 0.82 10.52 -1.80
N ALA A 161 0.23 10.87 -0.67
CA ALA A 161 -0.76 11.95 -0.59
C ALA A 161 -0.15 13.34 -0.90
N PHE A 162 1.08 13.59 -0.46
CA PHE A 162 1.79 14.83 -0.84
C PHE A 162 2.16 14.84 -2.32
N MET A 163 2.61 13.71 -2.88
CA MET A 163 2.92 13.60 -4.31
C MET A 163 1.70 13.89 -5.19
N SER A 164 0.50 13.48 -4.77
CA SER A 164 -0.73 13.70 -5.55
C SER A 164 -1.08 15.17 -5.74
N LYS A 165 -0.52 16.07 -4.94
CA LYS A 165 -0.67 17.54 -5.05
C LYS A 165 0.39 18.20 -5.91
N GLN A 166 1.45 17.50 -6.29
CA GLN A 166 2.51 18.02 -7.14
C GLN A 166 2.21 17.70 -8.60
N ALA A 167 2.53 18.64 -9.48
CA ALA A 167 2.46 18.36 -10.91
C ALA A 167 3.46 17.25 -11.25
N PRO A 168 3.03 16.17 -11.92
CA PRO A 168 3.98 15.17 -12.40
C PRO A 168 4.91 15.81 -13.43
N PRO A 169 6.16 15.30 -13.55
CA PRO A 169 7.06 15.78 -14.59
C PRO A 169 6.50 15.36 -15.95
N HIS A 170 5.82 16.25 -16.61
CA HIS A 170 5.47 16.12 -18.03
C HIS A 170 6.58 16.74 -18.84
N ASN A 171 7.06 16.03 -19.84
CA ASN A 171 7.87 16.58 -20.92
C ASN A 171 7.00 17.41 -21.83
#